data_91c35384ed8e79b0e2833af1b2a825fb
#
_entry.id   91c35384ed8e79b0e2833af1b2a825fb
#
_cell.length_a   1.000
_cell.length_b   1.000
_cell.length_c   1.000
_cell.angle_alpha   90.00
_cell.angle_beta   90.00
_cell.angle_gamma   90.00
#
_symmetry.space_group_name_H-M   'P 1'
#
loop_
_entity.id
_entity.type
_entity.pdbx_description
1 polymer ?
#
loop_
_entity_poly.entity_id
_entity_poly.type
_entity_poly.pdbx_seq_one_letter_code
_entity_poly.pdbx_strand_id
1 'polypeptide(L)'
;MLSRVFESTKSTEIIQAHIGKKNATRFCRVAFFVYLCKMEYMSQEGYDKLVAELKQLETVELPQVRDAIAEARDKGDLSENFEYHAAKREQGRLLGRIRFMQRVLEHARVIDKSRLGSESVGLLSRVEMTNLNTNARMTYTIASPHEANLREGKISIKSPIAEALLGKKVGDEVEVRVPAGLMKLRIESIQL
;
A
#
# COMPACT_ATOMS: atom_id res chain seq x y z
N MET A 1 -18.69 -21.64 -0.49
CA MET A 1 -19.28 -20.29 -0.71
C MET A 1 -18.38 -19.35 -1.53
N LEU A 2 -17.26 -19.85 -2.04
CA LEU A 2 -16.25 -19.10 -2.84
C LEU A 2 -16.44 -19.24 -4.37
N SER A 3 -17.38 -20.06 -4.83
CA SER A 3 -17.60 -20.32 -6.27
C SER A 3 -18.52 -19.33 -6.98
N ARG A 4 -19.24 -18.48 -6.26
CA ARG A 4 -20.20 -17.53 -6.87
C ARG A 4 -19.64 -16.13 -7.22
N VAL A 5 -18.40 -15.81 -6.83
CA VAL A 5 -17.77 -14.52 -7.15
C VAL A 5 -17.06 -14.54 -8.50
N PHE A 6 -16.92 -15.71 -9.11
CA PHE A 6 -16.15 -15.93 -10.33
C PHE A 6 -16.96 -15.86 -11.64
N GLU A 7 -18.28 -15.69 -11.57
CA GLU A 7 -19.14 -15.78 -12.75
C GLU A 7 -19.49 -14.46 -13.45
N SER A 8 -18.92 -13.34 -13.01
CA SER A 8 -19.34 -12.02 -13.53
C SER A 8 -18.23 -11.16 -14.13
N THR A 9 -17.28 -11.71 -14.89
CA THR A 9 -16.44 -10.84 -15.70
C THR A 9 -16.12 -11.45 -17.06
N LYS A 10 -16.49 -10.73 -18.13
CA LYS A 10 -16.13 -11.01 -19.55
C LYS A 10 -14.62 -11.29 -19.78
N SER A 11 -13.78 -10.96 -18.82
CA SER A 11 -12.35 -11.23 -18.86
C SER A 11 -12.00 -12.72 -18.71
N THR A 12 -12.84 -13.50 -18.04
CA THR A 12 -12.61 -14.94 -17.82
C THR A 12 -12.87 -15.74 -19.10
N GLU A 13 -13.85 -15.33 -19.90
CA GLU A 13 -14.18 -16.00 -21.16
C GLU A 13 -13.11 -15.79 -22.24
N ILE A 14 -12.50 -14.61 -22.28
CA ILE A 14 -11.40 -14.30 -23.24
C ILE A 14 -10.15 -15.10 -22.90
N ILE A 15 -9.86 -15.33 -21.62
CA ILE A 15 -8.69 -16.12 -21.16
C ILE A 15 -8.91 -17.62 -21.39
N GLN A 16 -10.12 -18.13 -21.23
CA GLN A 16 -10.45 -19.53 -21.48
C GLN A 16 -10.41 -19.92 -22.97
N ALA A 17 -10.66 -18.99 -23.88
CA ALA A 17 -10.63 -19.24 -25.31
C ALA A 17 -9.19 -19.37 -25.89
N HIS A 18 -8.17 -18.87 -25.20
CA HIS A 18 -6.78 -18.85 -25.70
C HIS A 18 -5.84 -19.88 -25.10
N ILE A 19 -6.25 -20.58 -24.03
CA ILE A 19 -5.37 -21.51 -23.30
C ILE A 19 -6.03 -22.90 -23.17
N GLY A 20 -5.42 -23.91 -23.81
CA GLY A 20 -5.92 -25.29 -23.77
C GLY A 20 -6.14 -25.80 -22.33
N LYS A 21 -7.21 -26.57 -22.13
CA LYS A 21 -7.79 -27.02 -20.85
C LYS A 21 -6.83 -27.60 -19.79
N LYS A 22 -5.66 -28.09 -20.19
CA LYS A 22 -4.68 -28.71 -19.23
C LYS A 22 -3.75 -27.71 -18.54
N ASN A 23 -3.59 -26.49 -19.05
CA ASN A 23 -2.75 -25.45 -18.46
C ASN A 23 -3.55 -24.33 -17.76
N ALA A 24 -4.86 -24.28 -17.94
CA ALA A 24 -5.73 -23.23 -17.46
C ALA A 24 -5.74 -23.11 -15.91
N THR A 25 -5.68 -24.24 -15.20
CA THR A 25 -5.70 -24.24 -13.73
C THR A 25 -4.41 -23.70 -13.10
N ARG A 26 -3.26 -23.94 -13.72
CA ARG A 26 -1.98 -23.43 -13.21
C ARG A 26 -1.79 -21.96 -13.55
N PHE A 27 -2.19 -21.56 -14.75
CA PHE A 27 -2.11 -20.16 -15.21
C PHE A 27 -3.14 -19.28 -14.52
N CYS A 28 -4.35 -19.78 -14.26
CA CYS A 28 -5.38 -19.08 -13.52
C CYS A 28 -4.96 -18.84 -12.05
N ARG A 29 -4.26 -19.80 -11.40
CA ARG A 29 -3.72 -19.58 -10.04
C ARG A 29 -2.61 -18.52 -10.03
N VAL A 30 -1.74 -18.49 -11.02
CA VAL A 30 -0.68 -17.47 -11.13
C VAL A 30 -1.28 -16.10 -11.48
N ALA A 31 -2.20 -16.02 -12.43
CA ALA A 31 -2.89 -14.78 -12.80
C ALA A 31 -3.75 -14.25 -11.65
N PHE A 32 -4.43 -15.12 -10.91
CA PHE A 32 -5.18 -14.77 -9.71
C PHE A 32 -4.26 -14.30 -8.57
N PHE A 33 -3.11 -14.95 -8.39
CA PHE A 33 -2.11 -14.54 -7.42
C PHE A 33 -1.47 -13.18 -7.79
N VAL A 34 -1.14 -12.95 -9.06
CA VAL A 34 -0.64 -11.66 -9.57
C VAL A 34 -1.71 -10.56 -9.47
N TYR A 35 -2.98 -10.90 -9.68
CA TYR A 35 -4.09 -9.96 -9.50
C TYR A 35 -4.30 -9.60 -8.03
N LEU A 36 -4.24 -10.56 -7.13
CA LEU A 36 -4.28 -10.33 -5.67
C LEU A 36 -3.06 -9.54 -5.17
N CYS A 37 -1.88 -9.75 -5.76
CA CYS A 37 -0.68 -8.97 -5.43
C CYS A 37 -0.75 -7.49 -5.85
N LYS A 38 -1.69 -7.12 -6.74
CA LYS A 38 -1.92 -5.73 -7.13
C LYS A 38 -2.98 -5.02 -6.29
N MET A 39 -3.79 -5.77 -5.53
CA MET A 39 -4.77 -5.16 -4.64
C MET A 39 -4.08 -4.57 -3.42
N GLU A 40 -4.35 -3.33 -3.15
CA GLU A 40 -3.85 -2.63 -1.96
C GLU A 40 -4.95 -2.54 -0.92
N TYR A 41 -4.79 -3.31 0.14
CA TYR A 41 -5.71 -3.29 1.27
C TYR A 41 -5.32 -2.17 2.21
N MET A 42 -6.28 -1.35 2.62
CA MET A 42 -6.05 -0.22 3.54
C MET A 42 -7.23 0.03 4.44
N SER A 43 -7.03 0.84 5.48
CA SER A 43 -8.12 1.31 6.34
C SER A 43 -9.00 2.34 5.62
N GLN A 44 -10.23 2.57 6.11
CA GLN A 44 -11.09 3.66 5.62
C GLN A 44 -10.40 5.01 5.82
N GLU A 45 -9.77 5.22 6.97
CA GLU A 45 -9.04 6.45 7.28
C GLU A 45 -7.87 6.71 6.31
N GLY A 46 -7.15 5.65 5.94
CA GLY A 46 -6.06 5.73 4.98
C GLY A 46 -6.56 6.07 3.58
N TYR A 47 -7.67 5.46 3.16
CA TYR A 47 -8.31 5.76 1.89
C TYR A 47 -8.75 7.22 1.82
N ASP A 48 -9.45 7.70 2.85
CA ASP A 48 -9.95 9.08 2.91
C ASP A 48 -8.81 10.11 2.90
N LYS A 49 -7.70 9.83 3.60
CA LYS A 49 -6.49 10.67 3.56
C LYS A 49 -5.89 10.74 2.17
N LEU A 50 -5.76 9.61 1.47
CA LEU A 50 -5.24 9.59 0.11
C LEU A 50 -6.14 10.34 -0.87
N VAL A 51 -7.46 10.21 -0.74
CA VAL A 51 -8.43 10.97 -1.55
C VAL A 51 -8.30 12.47 -1.29
N ALA A 52 -8.18 12.88 -0.03
CA ALA A 52 -8.01 14.30 0.34
C ALA A 52 -6.69 14.86 -0.21
N GLU A 53 -5.59 14.11 -0.10
CA GLU A 53 -4.29 14.50 -0.64
C GLU A 53 -4.33 14.61 -2.16
N LEU A 54 -4.92 13.63 -2.87
CA LEU A 54 -5.10 13.69 -4.32
C LEU A 54 -5.87 14.94 -4.75
N LYS A 55 -6.97 15.22 -4.06
CA LYS A 55 -7.77 16.42 -4.32
C LYS A 55 -6.97 17.71 -4.13
N GLN A 56 -6.16 17.79 -3.08
CA GLN A 56 -5.29 18.95 -2.83
C GLN A 56 -4.27 19.13 -3.96
N LEU A 57 -3.62 18.06 -4.40
CA LEU A 57 -2.66 18.11 -5.51
C LEU A 57 -3.32 18.60 -6.81
N GLU A 58 -4.53 18.13 -7.10
CA GLU A 58 -5.25 18.48 -8.34
C GLU A 58 -5.86 19.89 -8.32
N THR A 59 -6.41 20.30 -7.16
CA THR A 59 -7.17 21.55 -7.07
C THR A 59 -6.36 22.76 -6.60
N VAL A 60 -5.24 22.54 -5.91
CA VAL A 60 -4.40 23.61 -5.35
C VAL A 60 -3.03 23.63 -6.01
N GLU A 61 -2.26 22.55 -5.89
CA GLU A 61 -0.86 22.55 -6.33
C GLU A 61 -0.73 22.58 -7.85
N LEU A 62 -1.53 21.82 -8.58
CA LEU A 62 -1.44 21.77 -10.04
C LEU A 62 -1.79 23.12 -10.72
N PRO A 63 -2.84 23.86 -10.31
CA PRO A 63 -3.07 25.21 -10.79
C PRO A 63 -1.90 26.17 -10.48
N GLN A 64 -1.38 26.18 -9.25
CA GLN A 64 -0.24 27.03 -8.87
C GLN A 64 0.99 26.81 -9.78
N VAL A 65 1.31 25.55 -10.07
CA VAL A 65 2.42 25.23 -10.98
C VAL A 65 2.11 25.66 -12.42
N ARG A 66 0.85 25.58 -12.86
CA ARG A 66 0.44 26.10 -14.19
C ARG A 66 0.60 27.61 -14.28
N ASP A 67 0.20 28.33 -13.23
CA ASP A 67 0.32 29.79 -13.16
C ASP A 67 1.80 30.21 -13.15
N ALA A 68 2.66 29.51 -12.39
CA ALA A 68 4.10 29.74 -12.40
C ALA A 68 4.72 29.49 -13.79
N ILE A 69 4.23 28.51 -14.54
CA ILE A 69 4.68 28.28 -15.93
C ILE A 69 4.23 29.43 -16.84
N ALA A 70 3.00 29.94 -16.67
CA ALA A 70 2.49 31.06 -17.46
C ALA A 70 3.31 32.32 -17.18
N GLU A 71 3.51 32.66 -15.90
CA GLU A 71 4.33 33.81 -15.48
C GLU A 71 5.77 33.74 -16.03
N ALA A 72 6.39 32.54 -15.95
CA ALA A 72 7.74 32.39 -16.48
C ALA A 72 7.79 32.54 -18.00
N ARG A 73 6.73 32.18 -18.76
CA ARG A 73 6.62 32.38 -20.20
C ARG A 73 6.55 33.85 -20.56
N ASP A 74 5.82 34.65 -19.81
CA ASP A 74 5.62 36.07 -20.05
C ASP A 74 6.92 36.87 -19.87
N LYS A 75 7.92 36.32 -19.16
CA LYS A 75 9.25 36.92 -18.95
C LYS A 75 10.17 36.85 -20.19
N GLY A 76 9.78 36.14 -21.26
CA GLY A 76 10.51 36.09 -22.54
C GLY A 76 11.32 34.81 -22.74
N ASP A 77 12.45 34.89 -23.41
CA ASP A 77 13.22 33.78 -23.97
C ASP A 77 13.18 32.46 -23.15
N LEU A 78 12.39 31.49 -23.68
CA LEU A 78 12.12 30.23 -22.97
C LEU A 78 13.34 29.30 -22.93
N SER A 79 14.26 29.43 -23.87
CA SER A 79 15.43 28.55 -23.98
C SER A 79 16.42 28.74 -22.87
N GLU A 80 16.58 29.98 -22.39
CA GLU A 80 17.49 30.36 -21.31
C GLU A 80 16.77 30.61 -19.98
N ASN A 81 15.43 30.50 -19.95
CA ASN A 81 14.62 30.80 -18.77
C ASN A 81 14.66 29.64 -17.76
N PHE A 82 15.52 29.77 -16.74
CA PHE A 82 15.69 28.81 -15.68
C PHE A 82 14.39 28.56 -14.87
N GLU A 83 13.59 29.60 -14.62
CA GLU A 83 12.33 29.52 -13.89
C GLU A 83 11.31 28.67 -14.66
N TYR A 84 11.19 28.86 -15.96
CA TYR A 84 10.34 28.06 -16.83
C TYR A 84 10.72 26.56 -16.77
N HIS A 85 12.00 26.26 -16.90
CA HIS A 85 12.46 24.87 -16.83
C HIS A 85 12.27 24.24 -15.45
N ALA A 86 12.43 25.02 -14.37
CA ALA A 86 12.16 24.58 -13.00
C ALA A 86 10.68 24.25 -12.81
N ALA A 87 9.77 25.15 -13.20
CA ALA A 87 8.32 24.95 -13.10
C ALA A 87 7.84 23.78 -13.96
N LYS A 88 8.42 23.56 -15.15
CA LYS A 88 8.11 22.39 -16.00
C LYS A 88 8.55 21.07 -15.35
N ARG A 89 9.71 21.04 -14.70
CA ARG A 89 10.16 19.85 -13.95
C ARG A 89 9.22 19.56 -12.78
N GLU A 90 8.80 20.61 -12.05
CA GLU A 90 7.86 20.47 -10.95
C GLU A 90 6.49 19.96 -11.42
N GLN A 91 5.97 20.49 -12.53
CA GLN A 91 4.75 19.98 -13.16
C GLN A 91 4.87 18.47 -13.46
N GLY A 92 6.01 18.03 -14.00
CA GLY A 92 6.25 16.62 -14.30
C GLY A 92 6.22 15.74 -13.06
N ARG A 93 6.85 16.18 -11.95
CA ARG A 93 6.83 15.45 -10.67
C ARG A 93 5.43 15.36 -10.09
N LEU A 94 4.69 16.48 -10.08
CA LEU A 94 3.34 16.56 -9.55
C LEU A 94 2.38 15.66 -10.33
N LEU A 95 2.40 15.72 -11.65
CA LEU A 95 1.60 14.82 -12.50
C LEU A 95 1.97 13.34 -12.29
N GLY A 96 3.25 13.04 -12.07
CA GLY A 96 3.70 11.71 -11.72
C GLY A 96 3.09 11.22 -10.40
N ARG A 97 3.09 12.07 -9.36
CA ARG A 97 2.49 11.78 -8.04
C ARG A 97 0.99 11.57 -8.14
N ILE A 98 0.27 12.46 -8.85
CA ILE A 98 -1.17 12.35 -9.09
C ILE A 98 -1.50 11.01 -9.75
N ARG A 99 -0.84 10.65 -10.86
CA ARG A 99 -1.06 9.37 -11.55
C ARG A 99 -0.76 8.16 -10.68
N PHE A 100 0.25 8.24 -9.83
CA PHE A 100 0.58 7.17 -8.89
C PHE A 100 -0.54 6.99 -7.88
N MET A 101 -1.02 8.07 -7.24
CA MET A 101 -2.09 8.02 -6.26
C MET A 101 -3.42 7.56 -6.86
N GLN A 102 -3.76 8.01 -8.07
CA GLN A 102 -4.94 7.54 -8.80
C GLN A 102 -4.89 6.01 -9.00
N ARG A 103 -3.76 5.46 -9.42
CA ARG A 103 -3.59 4.00 -9.58
C ARG A 103 -3.70 3.25 -8.25
N VAL A 104 -3.17 3.81 -7.17
CA VAL A 104 -3.32 3.21 -5.83
C VAL A 104 -4.80 3.14 -5.43
N LEU A 105 -5.54 4.24 -5.61
CA LEU A 105 -6.96 4.32 -5.29
C LEU A 105 -7.83 3.41 -6.16
N GLU A 106 -7.50 3.24 -7.44
CA GLU A 106 -8.19 2.30 -8.35
C GLU A 106 -8.10 0.84 -7.86
N HIS A 107 -6.97 0.47 -7.25
CA HIS A 107 -6.74 -0.89 -6.77
C HIS A 107 -6.98 -1.04 -5.27
N ALA A 108 -7.33 0.04 -4.59
CA ALA A 108 -7.58 0.05 -3.15
C ALA A 108 -8.81 -0.79 -2.78
N ARG A 109 -8.67 -1.55 -1.68
CA ARG A 109 -9.76 -2.27 -1.04
C ARG A 109 -9.77 -1.88 0.43
N VAL A 110 -10.84 -1.22 0.82
CA VAL A 110 -11.05 -0.86 2.22
C VAL A 110 -11.43 -2.11 3.00
N ILE A 111 -10.72 -2.33 4.09
CA ILE A 111 -11.01 -3.42 5.02
C ILE A 111 -11.88 -2.91 6.13
N ASP A 112 -13.00 -3.60 6.34
CA ASP A 112 -13.85 -3.40 7.49
C ASP A 112 -13.23 -4.10 8.72
N LYS A 113 -12.84 -3.31 9.71
CA LYS A 113 -12.25 -3.81 10.97
C LYS A 113 -13.16 -4.80 11.69
N SER A 114 -14.48 -4.64 11.56
CA SER A 114 -15.47 -5.51 12.22
C SER A 114 -15.44 -6.96 11.74
N ARG A 115 -14.87 -7.21 10.57
CA ARG A 115 -14.76 -8.55 9.95
C ARG A 115 -13.43 -9.24 10.21
N LEU A 116 -12.48 -8.55 10.84
CA LEU A 116 -11.18 -9.10 11.17
C LEU A 116 -11.26 -9.82 12.52
N GLY A 117 -10.80 -11.07 12.56
CA GLY A 117 -10.68 -11.82 13.81
C GLY A 117 -9.40 -11.43 14.56
N SER A 118 -9.45 -11.38 15.89
CA SER A 118 -8.29 -11.13 16.75
C SER A 118 -7.48 -12.39 17.11
N GLU A 119 -7.80 -13.54 16.49
CA GLU A 119 -7.13 -14.80 16.81
C GLU A 119 -5.70 -14.90 16.26
N SER A 120 -5.40 -14.17 15.19
CA SER A 120 -4.09 -14.15 14.56
C SER A 120 -3.74 -12.76 14.04
N VAL A 121 -2.45 -12.48 13.97
CA VAL A 121 -1.93 -11.22 13.45
C VAL A 121 -2.31 -11.03 11.98
N GLY A 122 -2.99 -9.95 11.69
CA GLY A 122 -3.43 -9.56 10.34
C GLY A 122 -3.16 -8.09 10.04
N LEU A 123 -3.65 -7.62 8.90
CA LEU A 123 -3.63 -6.21 8.57
C LEU A 123 -4.54 -5.44 9.54
N LEU A 124 -4.12 -4.24 9.95
CA LEU A 124 -4.73 -3.37 10.96
C LEU A 124 -4.67 -3.92 12.40
N SER A 125 -4.07 -5.09 12.63
CA SER A 125 -3.85 -5.58 14.00
C SER A 125 -2.78 -4.76 14.70
N ARG A 126 -3.06 -4.36 15.94
CA ARG A 126 -2.11 -3.80 16.88
C ARG A 126 -1.51 -4.93 17.69
N VAL A 127 -0.21 -5.15 17.56
CA VAL A 127 0.50 -6.26 18.18
C VAL A 127 1.46 -5.73 19.23
N GLU A 128 1.31 -6.21 20.46
CA GLU A 128 2.29 -6.00 21.50
C GLU A 128 3.23 -7.19 21.54
N MET A 129 4.52 -6.93 21.57
CA MET A 129 5.55 -7.96 21.54
C MET A 129 6.72 -7.59 22.44
N THR A 130 7.40 -8.61 22.92
CA THR A 130 8.61 -8.48 23.72
C THR A 130 9.80 -9.01 22.93
N ASN A 131 10.85 -8.21 22.84
CA ASN A 131 12.13 -8.65 22.28
C ASN A 131 12.86 -9.49 23.32
N LEU A 132 13.02 -10.79 23.09
CA LEU A 132 13.65 -11.72 24.04
C LEU A 132 15.15 -11.49 24.22
N ASN A 133 15.80 -10.79 23.29
CA ASN A 133 17.25 -10.49 23.41
C ASN A 133 17.50 -9.31 24.37
N THR A 134 16.59 -8.34 24.40
CA THR A 134 16.75 -7.08 25.16
C THR A 134 15.71 -6.88 26.24
N ASN A 135 14.69 -7.75 26.34
CA ASN A 135 13.51 -7.63 27.18
C ASN A 135 12.72 -6.31 26.97
N ALA A 136 12.91 -5.67 25.82
CA ALA A 136 12.19 -4.45 25.48
C ALA A 136 10.80 -4.77 24.93
N ARG A 137 9.78 -4.10 25.45
CA ARG A 137 8.40 -4.17 24.93
C ARG A 137 8.24 -3.20 23.77
N MET A 138 7.57 -3.65 22.72
CA MET A 138 7.30 -2.87 21.52
C MET A 138 5.85 -3.10 21.10
N THR A 139 5.21 -2.04 20.62
CA THR A 139 3.84 -2.11 20.11
C THR A 139 3.83 -1.56 18.70
N TYR A 140 3.38 -2.38 17.75
CA TYR A 140 3.23 -1.96 16.37
C TYR A 140 1.84 -2.28 15.84
N THR A 141 1.34 -1.40 14.97
CA THR A 141 0.14 -1.64 14.18
C THR A 141 0.57 -2.01 12.76
N ILE A 142 0.10 -3.12 12.25
CA ILE A 142 0.39 -3.54 10.87
C ILE A 142 -0.52 -2.77 9.93
N ALA A 143 0.08 -1.96 9.06
CA ALA A 143 -0.64 -1.09 8.15
C ALA A 143 -0.26 -1.35 6.68
N SER A 144 -1.04 -0.78 5.76
CA SER A 144 -0.67 -0.78 4.34
C SER A 144 0.63 0.02 4.12
N PRO A 145 1.35 -0.20 3.01
CA PRO A 145 2.56 0.56 2.71
C PRO A 145 2.35 2.08 2.67
N HIS A 146 1.14 2.51 2.30
CA HIS A 146 0.78 3.94 2.19
C HIS A 146 0.39 4.57 3.52
N GLU A 147 0.01 3.75 4.52
CA GLU A 147 -0.35 4.20 5.87
C GLU A 147 0.79 4.02 6.89
N ALA A 148 1.90 3.41 6.46
CA ALA A 148 3.02 3.14 7.34
C ALA A 148 3.66 4.44 7.85
N ASN A 149 3.73 4.57 9.18
CA ASN A 149 4.34 5.69 9.87
C ASN A 149 5.00 5.19 11.16
N LEU A 150 6.30 5.06 11.15
CA LEU A 150 7.06 4.56 12.32
C LEU A 150 6.92 5.45 13.56
N ARG A 151 6.68 6.77 13.38
CA ARG A 151 6.47 7.69 14.50
C ARG A 151 5.17 7.41 15.25
N GLU A 152 4.18 6.89 14.54
CA GLU A 152 2.88 6.46 15.10
C GLU A 152 2.87 4.96 15.46
N GLY A 153 4.00 4.26 15.33
CA GLY A 153 4.07 2.82 15.55
C GLY A 153 3.36 1.99 14.46
N LYS A 154 3.10 2.58 13.29
CA LYS A 154 2.50 1.88 12.13
C LYS A 154 3.59 1.34 11.22
N ILE A 155 3.72 0.01 11.13
CA ILE A 155 4.68 -0.66 10.25
C ILE A 155 3.99 -1.19 9.00
N SER A 156 4.70 -1.12 7.88
CA SER A 156 4.20 -1.69 6.63
C SER A 156 4.08 -3.20 6.70
N ILE A 157 3.00 -3.75 6.16
CA ILE A 157 2.82 -5.20 5.98
C ILE A 157 3.99 -5.87 5.21
N LYS A 158 4.70 -5.08 4.37
CA LYS A 158 5.88 -5.52 3.62
C LYS A 158 7.19 -5.40 4.41
N SER A 159 7.13 -4.98 5.68
CA SER A 159 8.33 -4.92 6.51
C SER A 159 8.72 -6.31 7.01
N PRO A 160 10.04 -6.60 7.21
CA PRO A 160 10.48 -7.91 7.68
C PRO A 160 9.85 -8.33 9.01
N ILE A 161 9.59 -7.35 9.89
CA ILE A 161 8.92 -7.60 11.18
C ILE A 161 7.45 -7.99 10.94
N ALA A 162 6.72 -7.26 10.11
CA ALA A 162 5.33 -7.55 9.83
C ALA A 162 5.17 -8.90 9.11
N GLU A 163 6.03 -9.21 8.13
CA GLU A 163 6.01 -10.48 7.40
C GLU A 163 6.21 -11.68 8.33
N ALA A 164 7.10 -11.57 9.31
CA ALA A 164 7.33 -12.65 10.28
C ALA A 164 6.17 -12.82 11.27
N LEU A 165 5.43 -11.74 11.57
CA LEU A 165 4.31 -11.75 12.51
C LEU A 165 3.00 -12.21 11.86
N LEU A 166 2.81 -12.02 10.56
CA LEU A 166 1.55 -12.34 9.88
C LEU A 166 1.13 -13.80 10.10
N GLY A 167 -0.14 -13.98 10.47
CA GLY A 167 -0.75 -15.29 10.74
C GLY A 167 -0.31 -15.93 12.06
N LYS A 168 0.55 -15.31 12.84
CA LYS A 168 0.97 -15.79 14.16
C LYS A 168 -0.09 -15.48 15.23
N LYS A 169 -0.03 -16.20 16.34
CA LYS A 169 -0.96 -16.09 17.47
C LYS A 169 -0.26 -15.53 18.71
N VAL A 170 -1.04 -15.16 19.69
CA VAL A 170 -0.54 -14.77 21.02
C VAL A 170 0.26 -15.93 21.62
N GLY A 171 1.43 -15.62 22.16
CA GLY A 171 2.38 -16.58 22.72
C GLY A 171 3.40 -17.14 21.72
N ASP A 172 3.21 -16.93 20.42
CA ASP A 172 4.18 -17.39 19.39
C ASP A 172 5.48 -16.59 19.49
N GLU A 173 6.60 -17.29 19.25
CA GLU A 173 7.92 -16.69 19.09
C GLU A 173 8.30 -16.67 17.61
N VAL A 174 8.84 -15.55 17.16
CA VAL A 174 9.29 -15.36 15.78
C VAL A 174 10.71 -14.83 15.75
N GLU A 175 11.50 -15.33 14.81
CA GLU A 175 12.83 -14.82 14.52
C GLU A 175 12.79 -13.89 13.30
N VAL A 176 13.24 -12.66 13.48
CA VAL A 176 13.24 -11.63 12.43
C VAL A 176 14.68 -11.21 12.16
N ARG A 177 15.08 -11.28 10.90
CA ARG A 177 16.36 -10.74 10.47
C ARG A 177 16.19 -9.27 10.08
N VAL A 178 16.79 -8.40 10.88
CA VAL A 178 16.84 -6.95 10.62
C VAL A 178 18.27 -6.51 10.37
N PRO A 179 18.54 -5.33 9.80
CA PRO A 179 19.91 -4.83 9.59
C PRO A 179 20.77 -4.80 10.86
N ALA A 180 20.13 -4.64 12.02
CA ALA A 180 20.80 -4.66 13.33
C ALA A 180 21.13 -6.07 13.86
N GLY A 181 20.75 -7.14 13.14
CA GLY A 181 20.99 -8.54 13.54
C GLY A 181 19.73 -9.39 13.60
N LEU A 182 19.81 -10.52 14.28
CA LEU A 182 18.68 -11.44 14.49
C LEU A 182 17.94 -11.03 15.76
N MET A 183 16.64 -10.75 15.65
CA MET A 183 15.77 -10.44 16.77
C MET A 183 14.80 -11.60 17.00
N LYS A 184 14.65 -11.99 18.27
CA LYS A 184 13.61 -12.94 18.70
C LYS A 184 12.51 -12.15 19.38
N LEU A 185 11.29 -12.26 18.84
CA LEU A 185 10.12 -11.54 19.32
C LEU A 185 9.07 -12.54 19.80
N ARG A 186 8.48 -12.30 20.96
CA ARG A 186 7.31 -13.03 21.47
C ARG A 186 6.10 -12.13 21.39
N ILE A 187 5.01 -12.65 20.88
CA ILE A 187 3.71 -11.95 20.79
C ILE A 187 3.01 -12.04 22.13
N GLU A 188 2.74 -10.90 22.76
CA GLU A 188 2.06 -10.83 24.08
C GLU A 188 0.55 -10.60 23.92
N SER A 189 0.15 -9.71 23.04
CA SER A 189 -1.26 -9.42 22.77
C SER A 189 -1.52 -9.00 21.32
N ILE A 190 -2.74 -9.27 20.85
CA ILE A 190 -3.24 -8.87 19.53
C ILE A 190 -4.54 -8.13 19.74
N GLN A 191 -4.63 -6.90 19.26
CA GLN A 191 -5.81 -6.04 19.31
C GLN A 191 -6.16 -5.56 17.90
N LEU A 192 -7.40 -5.16 17.64
CA LEU A 192 -7.89 -4.62 16.36
C LEU A 192 -8.32 -3.16 16.51
#